data_add89d1798e425d1d0443e597ca22c4b
#
_entry.id   add89d1798e425d1d0443e597ca22c4b
#
_cell.length_a   1.000
_cell.length_b   1.000
_cell.length_c   1.000
_cell.angle_alpha   90.00
_cell.angle_beta   90.00
_cell.angle_gamma   90.00
#
_symmetry.space_group_name_H-M   'P 1'
#
loop_
_entity.id
_entity.type
_entity.pdbx_description
1 polymer ?
#
loop_
_entity_poly.entity_id
_entity_poly.type
_entity_poly.pdbx_seq_one_letter_code
_entity_poly.pdbx_strand_id
1 'polypeptide(L)'
;MIYVSHLLCDEDMKEICGQYGTGVESIEFSISDNLDRLERKMEQYQKRLEQMGNPPLTLHGPFLDLNPTSFDSRIRKVTMERFDQCYQAGIRLGAKKIVYHSGMIPTVYFREGWAEQTGRFFREFLKDREGPQVVMENVLDEDWRLLLDVYRLVDHPNFKLCLDMGHAHCYSEISVLKWAKELAPYVGHVHIHDNAGDRDSHLGLGKGTIPWEKVLKLLPCTKERTWTIECSNKEDVILCIKQINEKTRGKL
;
A
#
# COMPACT_ATOMS: atom_id res chain seq x y z
N MET A 1 -13.26 1.51 -4.80
CA MET A 1 -12.82 0.19 -5.28
C MET A 1 -12.08 -0.51 -4.17
N ILE A 2 -12.42 -1.77 -3.91
CA ILE A 2 -11.71 -2.65 -2.98
C ILE A 2 -10.78 -3.54 -3.80
N TYR A 3 -9.55 -3.70 -3.35
CA TYR A 3 -8.55 -4.62 -3.88
C TYR A 3 -8.27 -5.70 -2.83
N VAL A 4 -7.67 -6.79 -3.28
CA VAL A 4 -7.15 -7.87 -2.42
C VAL A 4 -5.68 -8.04 -2.75
N SER A 5 -4.84 -8.07 -1.73
CA SER A 5 -3.41 -8.35 -1.89
C SER A 5 -3.22 -9.77 -2.42
N HIS A 6 -2.38 -9.92 -3.46
CA HIS A 6 -2.17 -11.20 -4.15
C HIS A 6 -1.27 -12.12 -3.33
N LEU A 7 -1.72 -12.43 -2.11
CA LEU A 7 -1.09 -13.36 -1.17
C LEU A 7 -1.67 -14.79 -1.29
N LEU A 8 -2.79 -14.92 -2.00
CA LEU A 8 -3.48 -16.20 -2.25
C LEU A 8 -3.03 -16.80 -3.60
N CYS A 9 -3.41 -18.05 -3.87
CA CYS A 9 -3.21 -18.65 -5.18
C CYS A 9 -4.13 -18.01 -6.24
N ASP A 10 -3.78 -18.17 -7.52
CA ASP A 10 -4.50 -17.54 -8.64
C ASP A 10 -5.95 -18.00 -8.73
N GLU A 11 -6.26 -19.26 -8.37
CA GLU A 11 -7.59 -19.82 -8.37
C GLU A 11 -8.49 -19.12 -7.35
N ASP A 12 -8.00 -18.91 -6.13
CA ASP A 12 -8.73 -18.21 -5.08
C ASP A 12 -8.91 -16.73 -5.43
N MET A 13 -7.87 -16.07 -5.97
CA MET A 13 -7.97 -14.69 -6.44
C MET A 13 -9.00 -14.54 -7.55
N LYS A 14 -9.01 -15.45 -8.52
CA LYS A 14 -10.01 -15.48 -9.60
C LYS A 14 -11.44 -15.59 -9.07
N GLU A 15 -11.67 -16.52 -8.12
CA GLU A 15 -12.98 -16.70 -7.50
C GLU A 15 -13.41 -15.43 -6.77
N ILE A 16 -12.55 -14.87 -5.93
CA ILE A 16 -12.83 -13.67 -5.14
C ILE A 16 -13.12 -12.46 -6.05
N CYS A 17 -12.25 -12.21 -7.03
CA CYS A 17 -12.44 -11.10 -7.97
C CYS A 17 -13.73 -11.24 -8.76
N GLY A 18 -14.03 -12.47 -9.26
CA GLY A 18 -15.24 -12.73 -10.03
C GLY A 18 -16.52 -12.63 -9.20
N GLN A 19 -16.50 -13.12 -7.95
CA GLN A 19 -17.67 -13.13 -7.08
C GLN A 19 -17.99 -11.78 -6.46
N TYR A 20 -16.95 -11.01 -6.08
CA TYR A 20 -17.12 -9.78 -5.31
C TYR A 20 -16.79 -8.50 -6.10
N GLY A 21 -16.29 -8.62 -7.34
CA GLY A 21 -15.91 -7.48 -8.16
C GLY A 21 -14.72 -6.69 -7.60
N THR A 22 -13.82 -7.35 -6.90
CA THR A 22 -12.62 -6.71 -6.34
C THR A 22 -11.51 -6.59 -7.39
N GLY A 23 -10.61 -5.64 -7.18
CA GLY A 23 -9.33 -5.59 -7.87
C GLY A 23 -8.26 -6.46 -7.18
N VAL A 24 -7.07 -6.46 -7.75
CA VAL A 24 -5.88 -7.15 -7.25
C VAL A 24 -4.81 -6.12 -6.91
N GLU A 25 -4.17 -6.26 -5.75
CA GLU A 25 -2.90 -5.60 -5.46
C GLU A 25 -1.78 -6.62 -5.59
N SER A 26 -0.96 -6.44 -6.62
CA SER A 26 0.12 -7.38 -6.90
C SER A 26 1.32 -7.16 -6.01
N ILE A 27 1.83 -8.23 -5.40
CA ILE A 27 3.13 -8.26 -4.71
C ILE A 27 4.25 -8.79 -5.60
N GLU A 28 3.99 -9.14 -6.86
CA GLU A 28 4.96 -9.78 -7.75
C GLU A 28 6.20 -8.88 -7.96
N PHE A 29 5.99 -7.56 -8.05
CA PHE A 29 7.04 -6.58 -8.31
C PHE A 29 7.64 -5.97 -7.04
N SER A 30 7.26 -6.47 -5.87
CA SER A 30 7.94 -6.18 -4.60
C SER A 30 9.20 -7.03 -4.39
N ILE A 31 9.37 -8.10 -5.19
CA ILE A 31 10.44 -9.09 -5.07
C ILE A 31 11.58 -8.74 -6.04
N SER A 32 12.77 -8.49 -5.49
CA SER A 32 13.95 -8.07 -6.26
C SER A 32 14.33 -9.06 -7.38
N ASP A 33 14.27 -10.36 -7.13
CA ASP A 33 14.52 -11.40 -8.14
C ASP A 33 13.56 -11.30 -9.35
N ASN A 34 12.35 -10.85 -9.14
CA ASN A 34 11.39 -10.64 -10.21
C ASN A 34 11.73 -9.38 -11.01
N LEU A 35 12.21 -8.33 -10.34
CA LEU A 35 12.69 -7.11 -10.99
C LEU A 35 13.96 -7.34 -11.83
N ASP A 36 14.81 -8.27 -11.42
CA ASP A 36 15.98 -8.68 -12.24
C ASP A 36 15.59 -9.34 -13.57
N ARG A 37 14.37 -9.87 -13.64
CA ARG A 37 13.80 -10.53 -14.82
C ARG A 37 12.51 -9.85 -15.28
N LEU A 38 12.46 -8.53 -15.20
CA LEU A 38 11.26 -7.69 -15.29
C LEU A 38 10.39 -8.02 -16.51
N GLU A 39 10.97 -8.03 -17.72
CA GLU A 39 10.22 -8.27 -18.96
C GLU A 39 9.48 -9.61 -18.93
N ARG A 40 10.22 -10.69 -18.62
CA ARG A 40 9.65 -12.03 -18.51
C ARG A 40 8.56 -12.11 -17.43
N LYS A 41 8.78 -11.44 -16.29
CA LYS A 41 7.84 -11.47 -15.18
C LYS A 41 6.58 -10.69 -15.49
N MET A 42 6.68 -9.59 -16.18
CA MET A 42 5.51 -8.84 -16.65
C MET A 42 4.65 -9.67 -17.62
N GLU A 43 5.28 -10.34 -18.61
CA GLU A 43 4.55 -11.21 -19.54
C GLU A 43 3.86 -12.38 -18.82
N GLN A 44 4.51 -12.98 -17.83
CA GLN A 44 3.94 -14.06 -17.04
C GLN A 44 2.77 -13.56 -16.19
N TYR A 45 2.94 -12.41 -15.54
CA TYR A 45 1.90 -11.86 -14.68
C TYR A 45 0.70 -11.33 -15.49
N GLN A 46 0.93 -10.78 -16.67
CA GLN A 46 -0.15 -10.39 -17.58
C GLN A 46 -1.06 -11.59 -17.92
N LYS A 47 -0.46 -12.77 -18.23
CA LYS A 47 -1.23 -14.00 -18.49
C LYS A 47 -2.03 -14.45 -17.27
N ARG A 48 -1.47 -14.32 -16.06
CA ARG A 48 -2.18 -14.62 -14.81
C ARG A 48 -3.38 -13.68 -14.63
N LEU A 49 -3.20 -12.38 -14.87
CA LEU A 49 -4.29 -11.39 -14.82
C LEU A 49 -5.41 -11.71 -15.86
N GLU A 50 -5.03 -12.11 -17.07
CA GLU A 50 -5.98 -12.55 -18.09
C GLU A 50 -6.81 -13.77 -17.63
N GLN A 51 -6.16 -14.76 -17.00
CA GLN A 51 -6.83 -15.94 -16.45
C GLN A 51 -7.76 -15.60 -15.27
N MET A 52 -7.46 -14.53 -14.53
CA MET A 52 -8.30 -13.99 -13.48
C MET A 52 -9.43 -13.06 -13.99
N GLY A 53 -9.49 -12.80 -15.30
CA GLY A 53 -10.51 -11.93 -15.92
C GLY A 53 -10.13 -10.45 -15.98
N ASN A 54 -8.85 -10.14 -15.97
CA ASN A 54 -8.29 -8.77 -16.00
C ASN A 54 -8.89 -7.85 -14.92
N PRO A 55 -8.79 -8.21 -13.64
CA PRO A 55 -9.29 -7.36 -12.57
C PRO A 55 -8.53 -6.01 -12.54
N PRO A 56 -9.15 -4.94 -12.03
CA PRO A 56 -8.42 -3.69 -11.75
C PRO A 56 -7.17 -3.95 -10.93
N LEU A 57 -6.08 -3.24 -11.22
CA LEU A 57 -4.76 -3.52 -10.67
C LEU A 57 -4.20 -2.33 -9.88
N THR A 58 -3.60 -2.64 -8.73
CA THR A 58 -2.60 -1.84 -8.02
C THR A 58 -1.35 -2.68 -7.80
N LEU A 59 -0.22 -2.07 -7.53
CA LEU A 59 1.02 -2.78 -7.22
C LEU A 59 1.51 -2.41 -5.84
N HIS A 60 2.05 -3.39 -5.13
CA HIS A 60 2.95 -3.15 -4.01
C HIS A 60 4.38 -3.11 -4.54
N GLY A 61 5.08 -2.01 -4.32
CA GLY A 61 6.44 -1.79 -4.77
C GLY A 61 7.47 -2.53 -3.93
N PRO A 62 8.72 -2.58 -4.38
CA PRO A 62 9.79 -3.25 -3.65
C PRO A 62 10.18 -2.47 -2.40
N PHE A 63 10.52 -3.19 -1.33
CA PHE A 63 10.83 -2.59 -0.03
C PHE A 63 12.01 -3.27 0.70
N LEU A 64 12.22 -4.58 0.52
CA LEU A 64 13.27 -5.30 1.23
C LEU A 64 14.65 -4.75 0.84
N ASP A 65 15.45 -4.39 1.85
CA ASP A 65 16.79 -3.79 1.72
C ASP A 65 16.85 -2.45 0.99
N LEU A 66 15.70 -1.86 0.66
CA LEU A 66 15.58 -0.59 -0.04
C LEU A 66 15.13 0.51 0.93
N ASN A 67 15.75 1.67 0.83
CA ASN A 67 15.39 2.78 1.69
C ASN A 67 15.63 4.13 1.00
N PRO A 68 14.59 4.96 0.83
CA PRO A 68 14.69 6.30 0.24
C PRO A 68 15.61 7.24 1.00
N THR A 69 15.80 7.00 2.31
CA THR A 69 16.57 7.86 3.21
C THR A 69 17.86 7.22 3.72
N SER A 70 18.28 6.11 3.11
CA SER A 70 19.57 5.50 3.47
C SER A 70 20.70 6.54 3.48
N PHE A 71 21.56 6.51 4.49
CA PHE A 71 22.76 7.34 4.52
C PHE A 71 23.74 7.01 3.40
N ASP A 72 23.75 5.76 2.93
CA ASP A 72 24.55 5.34 1.79
C ASP A 72 23.87 5.77 0.48
N SER A 73 24.58 6.60 -0.29
CA SER A 73 24.09 7.10 -1.59
C SER A 73 23.90 6.00 -2.62
N ARG A 74 24.64 4.89 -2.53
CA ARG A 74 24.50 3.74 -3.44
C ARG A 74 23.21 2.99 -3.16
N ILE A 75 22.84 2.81 -1.88
CA ILE A 75 21.55 2.20 -1.51
C ILE A 75 20.41 3.09 -2.01
N ARG A 76 20.47 4.41 -1.82
CA ARG A 76 19.46 5.33 -2.38
C ARG A 76 19.34 5.22 -3.90
N LYS A 77 20.49 5.09 -4.61
CA LYS A 77 20.48 4.90 -6.06
C LYS A 77 19.80 3.58 -6.47
N VAL A 78 20.14 2.48 -5.82
CA VAL A 78 19.50 1.17 -6.05
C VAL A 78 18.01 1.26 -5.72
N THR A 79 17.63 1.93 -4.63
CA THR A 79 16.22 2.15 -4.28
C THR A 79 15.47 2.87 -5.40
N MET A 80 16.05 3.95 -5.95
CA MET A 80 15.48 4.69 -7.07
C MET A 80 15.30 3.81 -8.31
N GLU A 81 16.31 3.03 -8.67
CA GLU A 81 16.29 2.10 -9.81
C GLU A 81 15.21 1.02 -9.64
N ARG A 82 15.10 0.42 -8.45
CA ARG A 82 14.09 -0.61 -8.16
C ARG A 82 12.66 -0.05 -8.14
N PHE A 83 12.49 1.13 -7.58
CA PHE A 83 11.20 1.83 -7.63
C PHE A 83 10.79 2.16 -9.07
N ASP A 84 11.74 2.59 -9.91
CA ASP A 84 11.47 2.84 -11.32
C ASP A 84 11.08 1.56 -12.07
N GLN A 85 11.78 0.45 -11.86
CA GLN A 85 11.42 -0.84 -12.46
C GLN A 85 9.97 -1.24 -12.13
N CYS A 86 9.56 -1.13 -10.86
CA CYS A 86 8.17 -1.38 -10.46
C CYS A 86 7.20 -0.37 -11.09
N TYR A 87 7.58 0.90 -11.17
CA TYR A 87 6.76 1.94 -11.79
C TYR A 87 6.53 1.67 -13.28
N GLN A 88 7.55 1.25 -14.03
CA GLN A 88 7.43 0.84 -15.44
C GLN A 88 6.53 -0.39 -15.59
N ALA A 89 6.64 -1.37 -14.70
CA ALA A 89 5.70 -2.49 -14.66
C ALA A 89 4.25 -1.99 -14.44
N GLY A 90 4.06 -1.06 -13.53
CA GLY A 90 2.75 -0.45 -13.25
C GLY A 90 2.15 0.25 -14.48
N ILE A 91 2.94 1.02 -15.23
CA ILE A 91 2.50 1.64 -16.48
C ILE A 91 2.04 0.58 -17.48
N ARG A 92 2.88 -0.42 -17.72
CA ARG A 92 2.64 -1.44 -18.77
C ARG A 92 1.47 -2.36 -18.44
N LEU A 93 1.27 -2.69 -17.16
CA LEU A 93 0.15 -3.52 -16.70
C LEU A 93 -1.12 -2.72 -16.43
N GLY A 94 -1.10 -1.40 -16.57
CA GLY A 94 -2.27 -0.54 -16.37
C GLY A 94 -2.67 -0.36 -14.90
N ALA A 95 -1.72 -0.52 -13.98
CA ALA A 95 -1.95 -0.29 -12.56
C ALA A 95 -2.42 1.14 -12.28
N LYS A 96 -3.34 1.30 -11.34
CA LYS A 96 -3.87 2.60 -10.94
C LYS A 96 -3.02 3.28 -9.88
N LYS A 97 -2.42 2.48 -8.99
CA LYS A 97 -1.59 2.96 -7.89
C LYS A 97 -0.40 2.04 -7.67
N ILE A 98 0.64 2.59 -7.06
CA ILE A 98 1.78 1.82 -6.58
C ILE A 98 2.07 2.26 -5.15
N VAL A 99 2.08 1.30 -4.24
CA VAL A 99 2.43 1.50 -2.82
C VAL A 99 3.94 1.37 -2.67
N TYR A 100 4.56 2.30 -1.96
CA TYR A 100 5.95 2.20 -1.52
C TYR A 100 6.03 2.48 -0.02
N HIS A 101 6.85 1.73 0.68
CA HIS A 101 7.08 1.94 2.11
C HIS A 101 7.76 3.28 2.39
N SER A 102 7.47 3.88 3.55
CA SER A 102 8.14 5.09 4.04
C SER A 102 9.64 4.89 4.25
N GLY A 103 10.03 3.67 4.63
CA GLY A 103 11.40 3.32 4.96
C GLY A 103 11.88 3.86 6.33
N MET A 104 10.97 4.41 7.14
CA MET A 104 11.31 4.84 8.50
C MET A 104 11.52 3.64 9.42
N ILE A 105 12.67 3.60 10.09
CA ILE A 105 12.98 2.64 11.15
C ILE A 105 13.39 3.45 12.36
N PRO A 106 12.53 3.60 13.39
CA PRO A 106 12.72 4.56 14.49
C PRO A 106 14.02 4.42 15.26
N THR A 107 14.55 3.20 15.38
CA THR A 107 15.81 2.93 16.10
C THR A 107 17.06 3.11 15.24
N VAL A 108 16.91 3.35 13.93
CA VAL A 108 18.01 3.45 12.94
C VAL A 108 18.11 4.84 12.37
N TYR A 109 16.97 5.46 12.06
CA TYR A 109 16.95 6.78 11.43
C TYR A 109 16.55 7.86 12.44
N PHE A 110 17.24 9.00 12.36
CA PHE A 110 16.87 10.19 13.12
C PHE A 110 15.62 10.82 12.51
N ARG A 111 14.72 11.30 13.36
CA ARG A 111 13.50 12.00 12.92
C ARG A 111 13.84 13.33 12.24
N GLU A 112 14.87 13.98 12.75
CA GLU A 112 15.38 15.25 12.21
C GLU A 112 15.95 15.07 10.80
N GLY A 113 15.39 15.79 9.84
CA GLY A 113 15.82 15.75 8.43
C GLY A 113 15.31 14.53 7.64
N TRP A 114 14.60 13.57 8.30
CA TRP A 114 14.08 12.40 7.60
C TRP A 114 13.00 12.77 6.58
N ALA A 115 12.06 13.63 6.98
CA ALA A 115 10.97 14.06 6.10
C ALA A 115 11.51 14.84 4.88
N GLU A 116 12.53 15.68 5.06
CA GLU A 116 13.17 16.43 3.99
C GLU A 116 13.87 15.49 2.99
N GLN A 117 14.58 14.48 3.48
CA GLN A 117 15.27 13.51 2.62
C GLN A 117 14.26 12.65 1.85
N THR A 118 13.25 12.13 2.51
CA THR A 118 12.18 11.34 1.91
C THR A 118 11.40 12.17 0.89
N GLY A 119 11.02 13.39 1.25
CA GLY A 119 10.33 14.33 0.36
C GLY A 119 11.15 14.66 -0.88
N ARG A 120 12.46 14.87 -0.73
CA ARG A 120 13.37 15.08 -1.86
C ARG A 120 13.44 13.87 -2.78
N PHE A 121 13.55 12.67 -2.20
CA PHE A 121 13.58 11.41 -2.96
C PHE A 121 12.32 11.23 -3.81
N PHE A 122 11.13 11.33 -3.21
CA PHE A 122 9.87 11.14 -3.95
C PHE A 122 9.60 12.27 -4.94
N ARG A 123 10.02 13.50 -4.67
CA ARG A 123 9.91 14.60 -5.63
C ARG A 123 10.80 14.36 -6.86
N GLU A 124 12.03 13.89 -6.66
CA GLU A 124 12.91 13.50 -7.74
C GLU A 124 12.35 12.30 -8.52
N PHE A 125 11.86 11.29 -7.79
CA PHE A 125 11.24 10.10 -8.38
C PHE A 125 10.04 10.46 -9.26
N LEU A 126 9.19 11.38 -8.83
CA LEU A 126 7.96 11.77 -9.54
C LEU A 126 8.16 12.82 -10.63
N LYS A 127 9.35 13.40 -10.70
CA LYS A 127 9.65 14.43 -11.72
C LYS A 127 9.36 13.89 -13.12
N ASP A 128 8.54 14.63 -13.88
CA ASP A 128 8.16 14.32 -15.26
C ASP A 128 7.45 12.95 -15.43
N ARG A 129 6.84 12.39 -14.34
CA ARG A 129 6.10 11.13 -14.39
C ARG A 129 4.60 11.36 -14.41
N GLU A 130 3.98 10.87 -15.49
CA GLU A 130 2.53 10.81 -15.67
C GLU A 130 2.12 9.34 -15.74
N GLY A 131 1.65 8.75 -14.67
CA GLY A 131 1.33 7.32 -14.64
C GLY A 131 0.55 6.93 -13.39
N PRO A 132 0.76 5.72 -12.85
CA PRO A 132 0.12 5.29 -11.62
C PRO A 132 0.35 6.29 -10.49
N GLN A 133 -0.68 6.50 -9.67
CA GLN A 133 -0.52 7.30 -8.46
C GLN A 133 0.44 6.59 -7.50
N VAL A 134 1.42 7.32 -6.99
CA VAL A 134 2.32 6.81 -5.96
C VAL A 134 1.71 7.10 -4.60
N VAL A 135 1.64 6.07 -3.76
CA VAL A 135 1.18 6.21 -2.38
C VAL A 135 2.26 5.70 -1.42
N MET A 136 2.60 6.52 -0.42
CA MET A 136 3.61 6.18 0.59
C MET A 136 2.94 5.63 1.83
N GLU A 137 3.35 4.43 2.23
CA GLU A 137 2.77 3.66 3.34
C GLU A 137 3.58 3.82 4.62
N ASN A 138 2.86 3.93 5.76
CA ASN A 138 3.45 3.76 7.08
C ASN A 138 3.69 2.27 7.37
N VAL A 139 4.87 1.96 7.90
CA VAL A 139 5.23 0.60 8.35
C VAL A 139 5.60 0.60 9.82
N LEU A 140 6.83 0.99 10.15
CA LEU A 140 7.31 1.10 11.52
C LEU A 140 7.22 2.55 12.05
N ASP A 141 6.46 3.38 11.37
CA ASP A 141 6.32 4.79 11.71
C ASP A 141 5.53 4.97 13.01
N GLU A 142 6.14 5.60 13.99
CA GLU A 142 5.51 5.86 15.29
C GLU A 142 4.61 7.10 15.30
N ASP A 143 4.75 7.98 14.30
CA ASP A 143 4.12 9.30 14.29
C ASP A 143 3.67 9.73 12.89
N TRP A 144 2.38 9.87 12.70
CA TRP A 144 1.76 10.30 11.45
C TRP A 144 2.24 11.66 10.93
N ARG A 145 2.77 12.54 11.80
CA ARG A 145 3.24 13.87 11.41
C ARG A 145 4.40 13.81 10.43
N LEU A 146 5.28 12.81 10.59
CA LEU A 146 6.39 12.61 9.65
C LEU A 146 5.90 12.33 8.22
N LEU A 147 4.87 11.48 8.08
CA LEU A 147 4.29 11.20 6.76
C LEU A 147 3.62 12.44 6.17
N LEU A 148 2.93 13.21 7.00
CA LEU A 148 2.28 14.45 6.56
C LEU A 148 3.30 15.49 6.10
N ASP A 149 4.44 15.60 6.78
CA ASP A 149 5.51 16.49 6.39
C ASP A 149 6.14 16.05 5.06
N VAL A 150 6.35 14.75 4.85
CA VAL A 150 6.77 14.22 3.53
C VAL A 150 5.75 14.58 2.46
N TYR A 151 4.44 14.36 2.70
CA TYR A 151 3.40 14.69 1.73
C TYR A 151 3.47 16.17 1.29
N ARG A 152 3.61 17.08 2.25
CA ARG A 152 3.73 18.51 1.99
C ARG A 152 5.00 18.87 1.22
N LEU A 153 6.11 18.20 1.54
CA LEU A 153 7.39 18.43 0.89
C LEU A 153 7.46 17.86 -0.53
N VAL A 154 6.78 16.74 -0.79
CA VAL A 154 6.69 16.18 -2.16
C VAL A 154 5.89 17.11 -3.06
N ASP A 155 4.76 17.63 -2.58
CA ASP A 155 3.90 18.60 -3.27
C ASP A 155 3.67 18.24 -4.75
N HIS A 156 3.22 17.02 -4.99
CA HIS A 156 3.00 16.50 -6.34
C HIS A 156 1.58 15.93 -6.47
N PRO A 157 0.81 16.26 -7.54
CA PRO A 157 -0.59 15.83 -7.67
C PRO A 157 -0.76 14.31 -7.71
N ASN A 158 0.26 13.59 -8.20
CA ASN A 158 0.25 12.13 -8.32
C ASN A 158 0.85 11.42 -7.10
N PHE A 159 1.03 12.13 -5.96
CA PHE A 159 1.51 11.58 -4.70
C PHE A 159 0.43 11.67 -3.62
N LYS A 160 0.20 10.58 -2.92
CA LYS A 160 -0.69 10.49 -1.76
C LYS A 160 -0.07 9.59 -0.68
N LEU A 161 -0.75 9.50 0.46
CA LEU A 161 -0.38 8.57 1.52
C LEU A 161 -1.21 7.27 1.39
N CYS A 162 -0.62 6.17 1.78
CA CYS A 162 -1.30 4.93 2.13
C CYS A 162 -1.31 4.84 3.65
N LEU A 163 -2.48 4.69 4.26
CA LEU A 163 -2.57 4.34 5.67
C LEU A 163 -2.76 2.82 5.78
N ASP A 164 -1.73 2.14 6.26
CA ASP A 164 -1.90 0.80 6.82
C ASP A 164 -2.38 0.94 8.26
N MET A 165 -3.62 0.47 8.49
CA MET A 165 -4.24 0.63 9.80
C MET A 165 -3.73 -0.39 10.82
N GLY A 166 -3.22 -1.54 10.35
CA GLY A 166 -2.62 -2.54 11.21
C GLY A 166 -1.25 -2.13 11.70
N HIS A 167 -0.40 -1.61 10.81
CA HIS A 167 0.89 -1.04 11.18
C HIS A 167 0.73 0.12 12.18
N ALA A 168 -0.17 1.05 11.91
CA ALA A 168 -0.43 2.16 12.84
C ALA A 168 -0.92 1.68 14.21
N HIS A 169 -1.68 0.57 14.27
CA HIS A 169 -2.16 -0.01 15.53
C HIS A 169 -1.07 -0.77 16.28
N CYS A 170 -0.18 -1.42 15.56
CA CYS A 170 0.85 -2.29 16.10
C CYS A 170 2.11 -1.52 16.55
N TYR A 171 2.55 -0.52 15.77
CA TYR A 171 3.85 0.12 15.94
C TYR A 171 3.80 1.54 16.49
N SER A 172 2.61 2.13 16.68
CA SER A 172 2.47 3.49 17.20
C SER A 172 1.73 3.51 18.54
N GLU A 173 2.20 4.31 19.49
CA GLU A 173 1.46 4.63 20.70
C GLU A 173 0.27 5.57 20.44
N ILE A 174 0.28 6.23 19.28
CA ILE A 174 -0.82 7.11 18.85
C ILE A 174 -1.92 6.23 18.24
N SER A 175 -3.13 6.34 18.78
CA SER A 175 -4.24 5.50 18.32
C SER A 175 -4.46 5.60 16.79
N VAL A 176 -4.77 4.48 16.15
CA VAL A 176 -5.09 4.41 14.71
C VAL A 176 -6.23 5.34 14.30
N LEU A 177 -7.17 5.63 15.20
CA LEU A 177 -8.23 6.62 14.95
C LEU A 177 -7.67 8.04 14.81
N LYS A 178 -6.64 8.38 15.57
CA LYS A 178 -5.96 9.68 15.44
C LYS A 178 -5.22 9.75 14.11
N TRP A 179 -4.50 8.70 13.73
CA TRP A 179 -3.88 8.57 12.41
C TRP A 179 -4.89 8.78 11.28
N ALA A 180 -5.98 8.03 11.31
CA ALA A 180 -7.02 8.12 10.29
C ALA A 180 -7.65 9.51 10.21
N LYS A 181 -7.93 10.14 11.36
CA LYS A 181 -8.53 11.49 11.42
C LYS A 181 -7.59 12.54 10.82
N GLU A 182 -6.34 12.56 11.25
CA GLU A 182 -5.39 13.61 10.86
C GLU A 182 -4.92 13.45 9.41
N LEU A 183 -4.77 12.21 8.93
CA LEU A 183 -4.33 11.94 7.57
C LEU A 183 -5.46 11.87 6.53
N ALA A 184 -6.74 11.87 6.94
CA ALA A 184 -7.87 11.70 6.03
C ALA A 184 -7.84 12.53 4.74
N PRO A 185 -7.43 13.81 4.72
CA PRO A 185 -7.37 14.60 3.47
C PRO A 185 -6.27 14.17 2.50
N TYR A 186 -5.27 13.45 2.99
CA TYR A 186 -4.03 13.14 2.28
C TYR A 186 -3.93 11.69 1.85
N VAL A 187 -4.74 10.80 2.45
CA VAL A 187 -4.76 9.36 2.17
C VAL A 187 -5.50 9.07 0.86
N GLY A 188 -4.80 8.48 -0.08
CA GLY A 188 -5.32 7.97 -1.35
C GLY A 188 -5.55 6.45 -1.36
N HIS A 189 -4.94 5.73 -0.41
CA HIS A 189 -5.04 4.27 -0.29
C HIS A 189 -5.05 3.84 1.17
N VAL A 190 -5.66 2.70 1.46
CA VAL A 190 -5.72 2.14 2.82
C VAL A 190 -5.47 0.64 2.74
N HIS A 191 -4.50 0.14 3.51
CA HIS A 191 -4.34 -1.28 3.76
C HIS A 191 -5.19 -1.70 4.97
N ILE A 192 -5.91 -2.80 4.79
CA ILE A 192 -6.93 -3.28 5.72
C ILE A 192 -6.62 -4.69 6.15
N HIS A 193 -6.28 -4.84 7.40
CA HIS A 193 -6.21 -6.08 8.15
C HIS A 193 -6.38 -5.79 9.64
N ASP A 194 -6.48 -6.79 10.48
CA ASP A 194 -6.62 -6.63 11.93
C ASP A 194 -5.43 -7.27 12.66
N ASN A 195 -5.18 -6.80 13.86
CA ASN A 195 -4.20 -7.37 14.80
C ASN A 195 -4.58 -7.01 16.24
N ALA A 196 -3.88 -7.60 17.21
CA ALA A 196 -4.12 -7.37 18.62
C ALA A 196 -3.31 -6.18 19.21
N GLY A 197 -2.54 -5.47 18.37
CA GLY A 197 -1.66 -4.37 18.79
C GLY A 197 -0.28 -4.84 19.32
N ASP A 198 0.01 -6.13 19.22
CA ASP A 198 1.26 -6.73 19.68
C ASP A 198 2.23 -7.08 18.54
N ARG A 199 1.69 -7.43 17.40
CA ARG A 199 2.42 -7.78 16.19
C ARG A 199 1.55 -7.63 14.94
N ASP A 200 2.19 -7.48 13.81
CA ASP A 200 1.54 -7.40 12.51
C ASP A 200 1.05 -8.79 12.05
N SER A 201 -0.18 -9.12 12.43
CA SER A 201 -0.73 -10.48 12.30
C SER A 201 -1.59 -10.69 11.06
N HIS A 202 -1.92 -9.65 10.30
CA HIS A 202 -2.77 -9.70 9.10
C HIS A 202 -4.07 -10.53 9.27
N LEU A 203 -4.75 -10.38 10.41
CA LEU A 203 -6.00 -11.08 10.71
C LEU A 203 -7.17 -10.49 9.91
N GLY A 204 -8.21 -11.30 9.71
CA GLY A 204 -9.49 -10.78 9.23
C GLY A 204 -10.12 -9.77 10.19
N LEU A 205 -10.85 -8.79 9.65
CA LEU A 205 -11.50 -7.73 10.44
C LEU A 205 -12.35 -8.31 11.56
N GLY A 206 -12.23 -7.75 12.77
CA GLY A 206 -12.93 -8.17 13.97
C GLY A 206 -12.30 -9.37 14.68
N LYS A 207 -11.19 -9.92 14.20
CA LYS A 207 -10.41 -10.95 14.91
C LYS A 207 -9.33 -10.38 15.82
N GLY A 208 -9.02 -9.09 15.66
CA GLY A 208 -8.10 -8.32 16.50
C GLY A 208 -8.83 -7.27 17.34
N THR A 209 -8.13 -6.15 17.58
CA THR A 209 -8.62 -5.07 18.46
C THR A 209 -8.72 -3.71 17.76
N ILE A 210 -8.43 -3.65 16.45
CA ILE A 210 -8.54 -2.42 15.69
C ILE A 210 -10.01 -1.96 15.63
N PRO A 211 -10.33 -0.69 15.97
CA PRO A 211 -11.68 -0.15 15.82
C PRO A 211 -12.01 0.16 14.35
N TRP A 212 -11.85 -0.84 13.48
CA TRP A 212 -11.85 -0.74 12.03
C TRP A 212 -13.08 -0.05 11.43
N GLU A 213 -14.28 -0.28 12.00
CA GLU A 213 -15.49 0.41 11.54
C GLU A 213 -15.39 1.94 11.67
N LYS A 214 -14.77 2.41 12.75
CA LYS A 214 -14.54 3.84 12.96
C LYS A 214 -13.46 4.38 12.04
N VAL A 215 -12.39 3.58 11.80
CA VAL A 215 -11.32 3.93 10.85
C VAL A 215 -11.90 4.09 9.44
N LEU A 216 -12.65 3.11 8.96
CA LEU A 216 -13.23 3.15 7.62
C LEU A 216 -14.30 4.23 7.44
N LYS A 217 -14.98 4.64 8.53
CA LYS A 217 -15.87 5.82 8.48
C LYS A 217 -15.10 7.13 8.28
N LEU A 218 -13.89 7.25 8.83
CA LEU A 218 -13.03 8.41 8.63
C LEU A 218 -12.35 8.39 7.24
N LEU A 219 -12.14 7.20 6.68
CA LEU A 219 -11.46 6.96 5.41
C LEU A 219 -12.36 6.20 4.42
N PRO A 220 -13.51 6.75 4.03
CA PRO A 220 -14.43 6.03 3.14
C PRO A 220 -13.79 5.72 1.79
N CYS A 221 -14.13 4.56 1.23
CA CYS A 221 -13.75 4.18 -0.12
C CYS A 221 -14.47 5.09 -1.13
N THR A 222 -13.72 5.69 -2.03
CA THR A 222 -14.22 6.61 -3.07
C THR A 222 -13.58 6.27 -4.41
N LYS A 223 -13.84 7.07 -5.45
CA LYS A 223 -13.11 6.95 -6.72
C LYS A 223 -11.62 7.26 -6.55
N GLU A 224 -11.28 8.16 -5.64
CA GLU A 224 -9.91 8.61 -5.41
C GLU A 224 -9.20 7.82 -4.31
N ARG A 225 -9.94 7.41 -3.27
CA ARG A 225 -9.42 6.58 -2.18
C ARG A 225 -9.86 5.14 -2.35
N THR A 226 -8.90 4.25 -2.44
CA THR A 226 -9.09 2.81 -2.61
C THR A 226 -8.66 2.06 -1.35
N TRP A 227 -9.10 0.82 -1.21
CA TRP A 227 -8.78 -0.05 -0.09
C TRP A 227 -8.18 -1.36 -0.60
N THR A 228 -7.15 -1.88 0.06
CA THR A 228 -6.63 -3.24 -0.15
C THR A 228 -6.80 -4.06 1.11
N ILE A 229 -7.35 -5.25 0.99
CA ILE A 229 -7.41 -6.24 2.07
C ILE A 229 -6.13 -7.06 2.02
N GLU A 230 -5.39 -7.10 3.13
CA GLU A 230 -4.11 -7.79 3.25
C GLU A 230 -4.18 -8.95 4.24
N CYS A 231 -4.96 -9.96 3.91
CA CYS A 231 -5.01 -11.20 4.67
C CYS A 231 -4.37 -12.34 3.87
N SER A 232 -3.69 -13.27 4.55
CA SER A 232 -2.93 -14.35 3.94
C SER A 232 -3.74 -15.63 3.71
N ASN A 233 -5.02 -15.65 4.08
CA ASN A 233 -5.91 -16.79 3.84
C ASN A 233 -7.26 -16.34 3.29
N LYS A 234 -7.89 -17.22 2.51
CA LYS A 234 -9.13 -16.94 1.78
C LYS A 234 -10.31 -16.60 2.70
N GLU A 235 -10.42 -17.29 3.81
CA GLU A 235 -11.52 -17.14 4.77
C GLU A 235 -11.53 -15.72 5.35
N ASP A 236 -10.37 -15.20 5.72
CA ASP A 236 -10.22 -13.86 6.26
C ASP A 236 -10.46 -12.78 5.21
N VAL A 237 -10.00 -12.99 3.98
CA VAL A 237 -10.32 -12.08 2.86
C VAL A 237 -11.82 -11.98 2.65
N ILE A 238 -12.52 -13.13 2.57
CA ILE A 238 -13.98 -13.16 2.39
C ILE A 238 -14.70 -12.55 3.58
N LEU A 239 -14.23 -12.81 4.80
CA LEU A 239 -14.76 -12.18 6.02
C LEU A 239 -14.68 -10.64 5.93
N CYS A 240 -13.50 -10.11 5.59
CA CYS A 240 -13.30 -8.67 5.42
C CYS A 240 -14.25 -8.08 4.38
N ILE A 241 -14.34 -8.70 3.19
CA ILE A 241 -15.24 -8.22 2.13
C ILE A 241 -16.69 -8.18 2.59
N LYS A 242 -17.17 -9.24 3.26
CA LYS A 242 -18.55 -9.31 3.77
C LYS A 242 -18.82 -8.22 4.81
N GLN A 243 -17.94 -8.06 5.78
CA GLN A 243 -18.08 -7.06 6.84
C GLN A 243 -18.07 -5.62 6.27
N ILE A 244 -17.15 -5.34 5.34
CA ILE A 244 -17.09 -4.04 4.68
C ILE A 244 -18.40 -3.79 3.92
N ASN A 245 -18.87 -4.74 3.12
CA ASN A 245 -20.09 -4.61 2.33
C ASN A 245 -21.33 -4.41 3.22
N GLU A 246 -21.44 -5.10 4.35
CA GLU A 246 -22.54 -4.90 5.30
C GLU A 246 -22.57 -3.48 5.88
N LYS A 247 -21.39 -2.92 6.19
CA LYS A 247 -21.28 -1.58 6.80
C LYS A 247 -21.34 -0.43 5.78
N THR A 248 -21.09 -0.71 4.51
CA THR A 248 -21.10 0.29 3.44
C THR A 248 -22.34 0.22 2.55
N ARG A 249 -23.25 -0.75 2.75
CA ARG A 249 -24.51 -0.88 1.98
C ARG A 249 -25.28 0.45 1.96
N GLY A 250 -25.34 1.05 0.76
CA GLY A 250 -26.02 2.33 0.49
C GLY A 250 -25.10 3.54 0.34
N LYS A 251 -23.76 3.36 0.32
CA LYS A 251 -22.78 4.46 0.18
C LYS A 251 -21.69 4.22 -0.88
N LEU A 252 -21.69 3.09 -1.58
CA LEU A 252 -20.78 2.81 -2.70
C LEU A 252 -21.49 2.95 -4.04
#